data_665b3d8ca2d74cb91bc72fd7e95d14f1
#
_entry.id   665b3d8ca2d74cb91bc72fd7e95d14f1
#
_cell.length_a   1.000
_cell.length_b   1.000
_cell.length_c   1.000
_cell.angle_alpha   90.00
_cell.angle_beta   90.00
_cell.angle_gamma   90.00
#
_symmetry.space_group_name_H-M   'P 1'
#
loop_
_entity.id
_entity.type
_entity.pdbx_description
1 polymer ?
#
loop_
_entity_poly.entity_id
_entity_poly.type
_entity_poly.pdbx_seq_one_letter_code
_entity_poly.pdbx_strand_id
1 'polypeptide(L)'
;ESGNGVPDALDEVAWELKWLLKMQSPSGAVAHKLSVTDWSGTSPPSTDPGARYFAPDTASATISCCGAFAHAAIVSSAQGDPASQTFGAQLQQAALDAWAWLDANPGLIPSYYNNQGFSSVACEDLPYDQDMNRLRAAAYLFELTSDVVYRDWVDQSHTRAHLFQWSWVSPWEDVAQSGLLRYAIHPGATASVSGAILTAYRDEVSGVDHLGHFQAVDDPYRAYLSDGDHSWGSNRTKALQGEAFMRMDTLGLDPGQAPLYRAAARGYLHYIHGVNPVGLCFLTHMDAHGAERSMRETYHLWFADGTIWDRVGVTFGPPPGYLVGGVNPNYAPDGSYN
;
A
#
# COMPACT_ATOMS: atom_id res chain seq x y z
N GLU A 1 21.17 -6.33 -8.50
CA GLU A 1 21.51 -5.41 -7.40
C GLU A 1 22.32 -4.24 -7.93
N SER A 2 21.98 -3.01 -7.47
CA SER A 2 22.67 -1.77 -7.88
C SER A 2 24.14 -1.72 -7.46
N GLY A 3 24.53 -2.52 -6.45
CA GLY A 3 25.89 -2.58 -5.91
C GLY A 3 26.29 -1.35 -5.07
N ASN A 4 25.34 -0.48 -4.71
CA ASN A 4 25.59 0.73 -3.91
C ASN A 4 25.55 0.49 -2.39
N GLY A 5 25.28 -0.74 -1.94
CA GLY A 5 25.17 -1.12 -0.54
C GLY A 5 23.82 -0.86 0.11
N VAL A 6 22.86 -0.33 -0.66
CA VAL A 6 21.45 -0.17 -0.25
C VAL A 6 20.63 -1.30 -0.89
N PRO A 7 19.71 -1.95 -0.17
CA PRO A 7 18.79 -2.92 -0.76
C PRO A 7 18.00 -2.31 -1.92
N ASP A 8 17.90 -2.99 -3.05
CA ASP A 8 17.28 -2.48 -4.28
C ASP A 8 15.83 -2.02 -4.06
N ALA A 9 15.08 -2.70 -3.20
CA ALA A 9 13.73 -2.29 -2.84
C ALA A 9 13.69 -0.91 -2.15
N LEU A 10 14.72 -0.58 -1.37
CA LEU A 10 14.82 0.74 -0.72
C LEU A 10 15.26 1.83 -1.71
N ASP A 11 16.11 1.49 -2.68
CA ASP A 11 16.49 2.40 -3.76
C ASP A 11 15.24 2.79 -4.59
N GLU A 12 14.40 1.82 -4.92
CA GLU A 12 13.17 2.04 -5.68
C GLU A 12 12.20 2.95 -4.90
N VAL A 13 11.95 2.64 -3.65
CA VAL A 13 11.09 3.47 -2.77
C VAL A 13 11.69 4.86 -2.56
N ALA A 14 13.02 4.97 -2.41
CA ALA A 14 13.68 6.26 -2.24
C ALA A 14 13.54 7.17 -3.48
N TRP A 15 13.41 6.60 -4.69
CA TRP A 15 13.16 7.38 -5.90
C TRP A 15 11.85 8.16 -5.82
N GLU A 16 10.76 7.49 -5.41
CA GLU A 16 9.45 8.13 -5.23
C GLU A 16 9.45 9.10 -4.04
N LEU A 17 10.03 8.72 -2.91
CA LEU A 17 10.12 9.58 -1.72
C LEU A 17 10.84 10.91 -2.00
N LYS A 18 11.92 10.88 -2.79
CA LYS A 18 12.62 12.09 -3.24
C LYS A 18 11.73 12.98 -4.12
N TRP A 19 10.81 12.38 -4.88
CA TRP A 19 9.82 13.13 -5.63
C TRP A 19 8.75 13.71 -4.70
N LEU A 20 8.21 12.94 -3.76
CA LEU A 20 7.22 13.41 -2.79
C LEU A 20 7.74 14.56 -1.93
N LEU A 21 9.02 14.55 -1.54
CA LEU A 21 9.65 15.69 -0.84
C LEU A 21 9.61 17.00 -1.65
N LYS A 22 9.60 16.93 -2.99
CA LYS A 22 9.45 18.11 -3.85
C LYS A 22 8.00 18.62 -3.92
N MET A 23 7.05 17.75 -3.56
CA MET A 23 5.63 18.12 -3.48
C MET A 23 5.30 18.84 -2.16
N GLN A 24 6.17 18.74 -1.15
CA GLN A 24 5.97 19.41 0.14
C GLN A 24 6.41 20.87 0.06
N SER A 25 5.52 21.76 0.46
CA SER A 25 5.80 23.20 0.55
C SER A 25 6.58 23.54 1.84
N PRO A 26 7.21 24.72 1.93
CA PRO A 26 7.89 25.17 3.15
C PRO A 26 6.98 25.29 4.38
N SER A 27 5.67 25.31 4.20
CA SER A 27 4.70 25.31 5.31
C SER A 27 4.50 23.91 5.93
N GLY A 28 4.99 22.85 5.28
CA GLY A 28 4.74 21.46 5.64
C GLY A 28 3.59 20.81 4.87
N ALA A 29 2.73 21.60 4.22
CA ALA A 29 1.64 21.08 3.38
C ALA A 29 2.17 20.39 2.12
N VAL A 30 1.38 19.47 1.57
CA VAL A 30 1.73 18.75 0.35
C VAL A 30 0.74 19.04 -0.77
N ALA A 31 1.26 19.35 -1.96
CA ALA A 31 0.46 19.56 -3.15
C ALA A 31 -0.30 18.28 -3.52
N HIS A 32 -1.58 18.43 -3.86
CA HIS A 32 -2.48 17.29 -4.08
C HIS A 32 -2.01 16.36 -5.21
N LYS A 33 -1.55 16.95 -6.31
CA LYS A 33 -1.00 16.22 -7.45
C LYS A 33 -0.14 17.12 -8.34
N LEU A 34 0.63 16.50 -9.21
CA LEU A 34 1.28 17.10 -10.37
C LEU A 34 0.66 16.51 -11.63
N SER A 35 0.11 17.32 -12.51
CA SER A 35 -0.59 16.82 -13.70
C SER A 35 -0.48 17.80 -14.87
N VAL A 36 -0.82 17.32 -16.08
CA VAL A 36 -1.18 18.13 -17.22
C VAL A 36 -2.65 18.55 -17.15
N THR A 37 -3.04 19.64 -17.81
CA THR A 37 -4.45 20.05 -17.87
C THR A 37 -5.28 19.03 -18.63
N ASP A 38 -4.78 18.60 -19.81
CA ASP A 38 -5.44 17.64 -20.67
C ASP A 38 -4.54 16.42 -20.86
N TRP A 39 -5.05 15.26 -20.51
CA TRP A 39 -4.31 14.04 -20.68
C TRP A 39 -4.26 13.61 -22.15
N SER A 40 -3.06 13.49 -22.70
CA SER A 40 -2.86 13.18 -24.12
C SER A 40 -2.82 11.67 -24.42
N GLY A 41 -2.62 10.83 -23.42
CA GLY A 41 -2.37 9.40 -23.62
C GLY A 41 -1.07 9.09 -24.36
N THR A 42 -0.13 10.04 -24.41
CA THR A 42 1.15 9.86 -25.12
C THR A 42 2.03 8.83 -24.42
N SER A 43 2.60 7.91 -25.20
CA SER A 43 3.52 6.88 -24.71
C SER A 43 4.90 7.04 -25.38
N PRO A 44 6.01 7.08 -24.63
CA PRO A 44 6.07 7.09 -23.15
C PRO A 44 5.66 8.45 -22.58
N PRO A 45 5.31 8.54 -21.29
CA PRO A 45 4.90 9.81 -20.67
C PRO A 45 5.90 10.96 -20.81
N SER A 46 7.18 10.65 -20.99
CA SER A 46 8.25 11.64 -21.21
C SER A 46 8.12 12.40 -22.54
N THR A 47 7.36 11.88 -23.49
CA THR A 47 7.12 12.52 -24.81
C THR A 47 5.88 13.40 -24.81
N ASP A 48 5.11 13.45 -23.73
CA ASP A 48 3.97 14.35 -23.58
C ASP A 48 4.46 15.80 -23.47
N PRO A 49 4.11 16.69 -24.43
CA PRO A 49 4.56 18.09 -24.46
C PRO A 49 3.77 18.98 -23.50
N GLY A 50 2.72 18.48 -22.87
CA GLY A 50 1.86 19.25 -21.96
C GLY A 50 2.63 19.82 -20.77
N ALA A 51 2.40 21.10 -20.45
CA ALA A 51 2.96 21.71 -19.26
C ALA A 51 2.43 21.02 -17.99
N ARG A 52 3.32 20.82 -17.00
CA ARG A 52 2.98 20.21 -15.71
C ARG A 52 2.63 21.32 -14.70
N TYR A 53 1.55 21.10 -13.97
CA TYR A 53 1.04 22.02 -12.97
C TYR A 53 0.90 21.30 -11.64
N PHE A 54 1.33 21.96 -10.57
CA PHE A 54 0.99 21.56 -9.21
C PHE A 54 -0.46 21.93 -8.93
N ALA A 55 -1.22 20.98 -8.40
CA ALA A 55 -2.50 21.29 -7.78
C ALA A 55 -2.28 21.97 -6.42
N PRO A 56 -3.29 22.65 -5.85
CA PRO A 56 -3.19 23.21 -4.51
C PRO A 56 -2.82 22.16 -3.45
N ASP A 57 -2.23 22.65 -2.36
CA ASP A 57 -1.99 21.84 -1.17
C ASP A 57 -3.33 21.37 -0.58
N THR A 58 -3.39 20.11 -0.12
CA THR A 58 -4.57 19.54 0.54
C THR A 58 -4.22 18.80 1.81
N ALA A 59 -5.18 18.74 2.74
CA ALA A 59 -5.00 17.93 3.95
C ALA A 59 -4.89 16.44 3.64
N SER A 60 -5.64 15.92 2.69
CA SER A 60 -5.58 14.51 2.27
C SER A 60 -4.16 14.11 1.80
N ALA A 61 -3.58 14.86 0.86
CA ALA A 61 -2.21 14.62 0.40
C ALA A 61 -1.19 14.77 1.54
N THR A 62 -1.36 15.79 2.39
CA THR A 62 -0.47 16.03 3.53
C THR A 62 -0.52 14.90 4.56
N ILE A 63 -1.73 14.38 4.87
CA ILE A 63 -1.92 13.23 5.76
C ILE A 63 -1.21 11.99 5.21
N SER A 64 -1.45 11.67 3.94
CA SER A 64 -0.89 10.49 3.28
C SER A 64 0.64 10.54 3.22
N CYS A 65 1.21 11.70 2.85
CA CYS A 65 2.65 11.90 2.83
C CYS A 65 3.27 11.91 4.23
N CYS A 66 2.59 12.47 5.24
CA CYS A 66 3.06 12.41 6.63
C CYS A 66 3.33 10.97 7.06
N GLY A 67 2.37 10.07 6.86
CA GLY A 67 2.51 8.65 7.17
C GLY A 67 3.61 7.96 6.36
N ALA A 68 3.70 8.27 5.06
CA ALA A 68 4.74 7.72 4.18
C ALA A 68 6.15 8.16 4.60
N PHE A 69 6.34 9.45 4.88
CA PHE A 69 7.62 10.00 5.34
C PHE A 69 8.03 9.42 6.70
N ALA A 70 7.09 9.33 7.66
CA ALA A 70 7.38 8.78 8.99
C ALA A 70 7.81 7.29 8.89
N HIS A 71 7.06 6.48 8.14
CA HIS A 71 7.41 5.07 7.94
C HIS A 71 8.78 4.91 7.25
N ALA A 72 8.99 5.66 6.17
CA ALA A 72 10.26 5.62 5.44
C ALA A 72 11.45 6.12 6.27
N ALA A 73 11.23 7.10 7.17
CA ALA A 73 12.23 7.55 8.11
C ALA A 73 12.68 6.45 9.07
N ILE A 74 11.72 5.67 9.62
CA ILE A 74 12.03 4.51 10.47
C ILE A 74 12.91 3.51 9.73
N VAL A 75 12.50 3.12 8.52
CA VAL A 75 13.22 2.13 7.71
C VAL A 75 14.59 2.62 7.30
N SER A 76 14.70 3.85 6.81
CA SER A 76 15.98 4.43 6.35
C SER A 76 16.95 4.62 7.50
N SER A 77 16.47 5.08 8.67
CA SER A 77 17.34 5.28 9.85
C SER A 77 17.86 3.96 10.44
N ALA A 78 17.17 2.84 10.18
CA ALA A 78 17.62 1.52 10.60
C ALA A 78 18.72 0.93 9.70
N GLN A 79 19.02 1.56 8.55
CA GLN A 79 20.13 1.12 7.70
C GLN A 79 21.49 1.51 8.31
N GLY A 80 22.49 0.70 8.03
CA GLY A 80 23.85 0.92 8.57
C GLY A 80 24.66 2.00 7.85
N ASP A 81 24.21 2.49 6.70
CA ASP A 81 24.96 3.44 5.88
C ASP A 81 24.58 4.91 6.16
N PRO A 82 25.57 5.84 6.11
CA PRO A 82 25.33 7.24 6.43
C PRO A 82 24.38 7.97 5.48
N ALA A 83 24.28 7.54 4.22
CA ALA A 83 23.41 8.19 3.24
C ALA A 83 21.93 7.89 3.56
N SER A 84 21.60 6.64 3.85
CA SER A 84 20.28 6.22 4.30
C SER A 84 19.89 6.90 5.61
N GLN A 85 20.81 7.01 6.57
CA GLN A 85 20.55 7.71 7.84
C GLN A 85 20.27 9.20 7.63
N THR A 86 21.04 9.87 6.75
CA THR A 86 20.81 11.27 6.40
C THR A 86 19.45 11.46 5.72
N PHE A 87 19.10 10.55 4.82
CA PHE A 87 17.80 10.58 4.16
C PHE A 87 16.65 10.31 5.14
N GLY A 88 16.84 9.38 6.08
CA GLY A 88 15.90 9.12 7.17
C GLY A 88 15.64 10.36 8.02
N ALA A 89 16.69 11.11 8.39
CA ALA A 89 16.54 12.37 9.13
C ALA A 89 15.77 13.45 8.33
N GLN A 90 16.00 13.54 7.02
CA GLN A 90 15.22 14.43 6.14
C GLN A 90 13.74 14.06 6.09
N LEU A 91 13.44 12.77 5.95
CA LEU A 91 12.08 12.26 5.93
C LEU A 91 11.37 12.45 7.28
N GLN A 92 12.09 12.25 8.39
CA GLN A 92 11.56 12.56 9.73
C GLN A 92 11.14 14.02 9.85
N GLN A 93 11.99 14.95 9.43
CA GLN A 93 11.65 16.38 9.48
C GLN A 93 10.41 16.67 8.60
N ALA A 94 10.36 16.10 7.40
CA ALA A 94 9.22 16.26 6.50
C ALA A 94 7.91 15.74 7.12
N ALA A 95 7.95 14.60 7.81
CA ALA A 95 6.80 14.05 8.52
C ALA A 95 6.34 14.96 9.67
N LEU A 96 7.27 15.49 10.45
CA LEU A 96 6.98 16.42 11.56
C LEU A 96 6.38 17.74 11.06
N ASP A 97 6.92 18.29 9.97
CA ASP A 97 6.39 19.51 9.35
C ASP A 97 4.97 19.30 8.80
N ALA A 98 4.73 18.15 8.16
CA ALA A 98 3.40 17.78 7.68
C ALA A 98 2.40 17.67 8.83
N TRP A 99 2.77 16.98 9.91
CA TRP A 99 1.89 16.86 11.09
C TRP A 99 1.61 18.22 11.74
N ALA A 100 2.63 19.06 11.90
CA ALA A 100 2.48 20.39 12.47
C ALA A 100 1.52 21.26 11.63
N TRP A 101 1.60 21.16 10.30
CA TRP A 101 0.66 21.85 9.41
C TRP A 101 -0.77 21.34 9.60
N LEU A 102 -0.98 20.01 9.71
CA LEU A 102 -2.31 19.42 9.93
C LEU A 102 -2.93 19.89 11.26
N ASP A 103 -2.13 19.96 12.31
CA ASP A 103 -2.59 20.45 13.62
C ASP A 103 -2.92 21.95 13.62
N ALA A 104 -2.21 22.73 12.82
CA ALA A 104 -2.48 24.15 12.65
C ALA A 104 -3.71 24.43 11.76
N ASN A 105 -4.17 23.44 10.99
CA ASN A 105 -5.25 23.59 10.00
C ASN A 105 -6.39 22.57 10.18
N PRO A 106 -6.93 22.36 11.40
CA PRO A 106 -7.95 21.33 11.64
C PRO A 106 -9.24 21.53 10.85
N GLY A 107 -9.56 22.79 10.49
CA GLY A 107 -10.75 23.12 9.69
C GLY A 107 -10.68 22.69 8.22
N LEU A 108 -9.51 22.21 7.77
CA LEU A 108 -9.33 21.66 6.42
C LEU A 108 -9.42 20.11 6.37
N ILE A 109 -9.78 19.46 7.48
CA ILE A 109 -9.87 18.01 7.59
C ILE A 109 -11.32 17.62 7.96
N PRO A 110 -11.99 16.72 7.16
CA PRO A 110 -11.50 16.15 5.90
C PRO A 110 -11.44 17.17 4.78
N SER A 111 -10.48 17.00 3.87
CA SER A 111 -10.37 17.87 2.71
C SER A 111 -11.28 17.41 1.57
N TYR A 112 -11.68 18.39 0.74
CA TYR A 112 -12.46 18.14 -0.47
C TYR A 112 -11.78 18.84 -1.63
N TYR A 113 -11.01 18.08 -2.42
CA TYR A 113 -10.26 18.62 -3.53
C TYR A 113 -11.17 18.92 -4.73
N ASN A 114 -11.11 20.14 -5.20
CA ASN A 114 -11.73 20.51 -6.48
C ASN A 114 -10.71 20.36 -7.61
N ASN A 115 -10.99 19.50 -8.58
CA ASN A 115 -10.08 19.19 -9.69
C ASN A 115 -9.81 20.35 -10.67
N GLN A 116 -10.51 21.46 -10.56
CA GLN A 116 -10.23 22.75 -11.23
C GLN A 116 -9.96 22.67 -12.74
N GLY A 117 -10.61 21.75 -13.45
CA GLY A 117 -10.47 21.62 -14.90
C GLY A 117 -9.35 20.72 -15.38
N PHE A 118 -8.62 20.04 -14.50
CA PHE A 118 -7.75 18.93 -14.90
C PHE A 118 -8.59 17.75 -15.43
N SER A 119 -8.20 17.16 -16.54
CA SER A 119 -8.88 16.00 -17.12
C SER A 119 -8.59 14.69 -16.36
N SER A 120 -7.47 14.62 -15.62
CA SER A 120 -7.14 13.48 -14.75
C SER A 120 -8.07 13.44 -13.53
N VAL A 121 -8.28 12.23 -12.95
CA VAL A 121 -9.12 12.07 -11.75
C VAL A 121 -8.60 12.89 -10.57
N ALA A 122 -9.53 13.27 -9.68
CA ALA A 122 -9.19 14.05 -8.48
C ALA A 122 -8.33 13.24 -7.50
N CYS A 123 -8.57 11.93 -7.38
CA CYS A 123 -7.90 11.01 -6.46
C CYS A 123 -8.00 11.43 -4.98
N GLU A 124 -9.13 12.03 -4.59
CA GLU A 124 -9.36 12.43 -3.21
C GLU A 124 -9.75 11.23 -2.36
N ASP A 125 -9.10 11.08 -1.22
CA ASP A 125 -9.47 10.08 -0.22
C ASP A 125 -10.82 10.43 0.42
N LEU A 126 -11.61 9.41 0.73
CA LEU A 126 -12.84 9.59 1.50
C LEU A 126 -12.52 10.07 2.93
N PRO A 127 -13.46 10.72 3.63
CA PRO A 127 -13.24 11.19 5.01
C PRO A 127 -12.73 10.10 5.96
N TYR A 128 -13.25 8.89 5.84
CA TYR A 128 -12.78 7.75 6.62
C TYR A 128 -11.32 7.40 6.30
N ASP A 129 -10.97 7.35 5.03
CA ASP A 129 -9.60 7.02 4.62
C ASP A 129 -8.60 8.09 5.08
N GLN A 130 -8.99 9.37 5.05
CA GLN A 130 -8.18 10.46 5.61
C GLN A 130 -7.97 10.29 7.13
N ASP A 131 -9.00 9.91 7.88
CA ASP A 131 -8.89 9.66 9.33
C ASP A 131 -7.97 8.46 9.61
N MET A 132 -8.10 7.37 8.86
CA MET A 132 -7.27 6.17 8.99
C MET A 132 -5.82 6.40 8.54
N ASN A 133 -5.60 7.17 7.49
CA ASN A 133 -4.26 7.62 7.09
C ASN A 133 -3.61 8.46 8.19
N ARG A 134 -4.37 9.33 8.87
CA ARG A 134 -3.87 10.12 9.99
C ARG A 134 -3.55 9.25 11.22
N LEU A 135 -4.38 8.24 11.49
CA LEU A 135 -4.11 7.24 12.53
C LEU A 135 -2.79 6.52 12.26
N ARG A 136 -2.58 6.06 11.03
CA ARG A 136 -1.33 5.44 10.60
C ARG A 136 -0.14 6.38 10.75
N ALA A 137 -0.28 7.63 10.34
CA ALA A 137 0.78 8.63 10.50
C ALA A 137 1.14 8.85 11.98
N ALA A 138 0.15 8.94 12.87
CA ALA A 138 0.38 9.04 14.31
C ALA A 138 1.11 7.82 14.87
N ALA A 139 0.72 6.60 14.46
CA ALA A 139 1.40 5.36 14.89
C ALA A 139 2.88 5.35 14.49
N TYR A 140 3.20 5.72 13.26
CA TYR A 140 4.61 5.80 12.79
C TYR A 140 5.38 6.95 13.45
N LEU A 141 4.76 8.11 13.65
CA LEU A 141 5.40 9.22 14.36
C LEU A 141 5.68 8.87 15.83
N PHE A 142 4.77 8.13 16.48
CA PHE A 142 5.02 7.62 17.82
C PHE A 142 6.21 6.66 17.86
N GLU A 143 6.29 5.71 16.93
CA GLU A 143 7.43 4.80 16.83
C GLU A 143 8.74 5.56 16.57
N LEU A 144 8.71 6.56 15.70
CA LEU A 144 9.88 7.33 15.28
C LEU A 144 10.41 8.24 16.38
N THR A 145 9.52 8.85 17.18
CA THR A 145 9.87 9.93 18.13
C THR A 145 9.70 9.56 19.59
N SER A 146 8.88 8.56 19.91
CA SER A 146 8.37 8.22 21.24
C SER A 146 7.61 9.37 21.91
N ASP A 147 7.16 10.39 21.16
CA ASP A 147 6.39 11.49 21.72
C ASP A 147 4.95 11.05 22.02
N VAL A 148 4.54 11.30 23.25
CA VAL A 148 3.23 10.88 23.78
C VAL A 148 2.05 11.55 23.08
N VAL A 149 2.25 12.68 22.41
CA VAL A 149 1.18 13.36 21.65
C VAL A 149 0.63 12.45 20.53
N TYR A 150 1.48 11.71 19.86
CA TYR A 150 1.09 10.77 18.81
C TYR A 150 0.44 9.50 19.39
N ARG A 151 0.97 9.00 20.53
CA ARG A 151 0.34 7.90 21.27
C ARG A 151 -1.09 8.26 21.67
N ASP A 152 -1.25 9.39 22.30
CA ASP A 152 -2.55 9.85 22.80
C ASP A 152 -3.54 10.08 21.66
N TRP A 153 -3.05 10.48 20.49
CA TRP A 153 -3.87 10.59 19.29
C TRP A 153 -4.39 9.22 18.84
N VAL A 154 -3.54 8.19 18.78
CA VAL A 154 -3.97 6.81 18.45
C VAL A 154 -4.93 6.28 19.53
N ASP A 155 -4.64 6.48 20.81
CA ASP A 155 -5.50 6.06 21.91
C ASP A 155 -6.92 6.60 21.80
N GLN A 156 -7.07 7.85 21.35
CA GLN A 156 -8.38 8.50 21.17
C GLN A 156 -9.08 8.11 19.87
N SER A 157 -8.35 7.63 18.88
CA SER A 157 -8.85 7.47 17.51
C SER A 157 -9.04 6.01 17.08
N HIS A 158 -8.35 5.05 17.70
CA HIS A 158 -8.31 3.64 17.23
C HIS A 158 -9.71 3.01 17.07
N THR A 159 -10.66 3.35 17.94
CA THR A 159 -12.03 2.81 17.87
C THR A 159 -12.84 3.30 16.68
N ARG A 160 -12.34 4.27 15.90
CA ARG A 160 -12.98 4.72 14.68
C ARG A 160 -12.73 3.77 13.51
N ALA A 161 -11.70 2.92 13.59
CA ALA A 161 -11.40 1.93 12.57
C ALA A 161 -12.50 0.88 12.46
N HIS A 162 -12.78 0.41 11.26
CA HIS A 162 -13.79 -0.63 11.01
C HIS A 162 -13.49 -1.93 11.73
N LEU A 163 -12.26 -2.18 12.11
CA LEU A 163 -11.89 -3.27 13.02
C LEU A 163 -12.69 -3.25 14.31
N PHE A 164 -13.01 -2.05 14.85
CA PHE A 164 -13.77 -1.90 16.08
C PHE A 164 -15.26 -1.62 15.86
N GLN A 165 -15.59 -0.96 14.74
CA GLN A 165 -16.97 -0.59 14.45
C GLN A 165 -17.78 -1.74 13.88
N TRP A 166 -17.13 -2.61 13.09
CA TRP A 166 -17.78 -3.68 12.35
C TRP A 166 -17.15 -5.05 12.58
N SER A 167 -16.14 -5.16 13.45
CA SER A 167 -15.32 -6.37 13.61
C SER A 167 -14.80 -6.85 12.24
N TRP A 168 -14.20 -5.94 11.47
CA TRP A 168 -13.87 -6.19 10.08
C TRP A 168 -12.37 -6.06 9.81
N VAL A 169 -11.77 -7.14 9.37
CA VAL A 169 -10.43 -7.18 8.76
C VAL A 169 -10.62 -7.40 7.27
N SER A 170 -10.03 -6.56 6.45
CA SER A 170 -10.18 -6.65 5.00
C SER A 170 -8.88 -6.20 4.32
N PRO A 171 -8.54 -6.78 3.17
CA PRO A 171 -7.46 -6.27 2.33
C PRO A 171 -7.60 -4.79 1.93
N TRP A 172 -8.83 -4.26 1.93
CA TRP A 172 -9.11 -2.86 1.64
C TRP A 172 -8.77 -1.92 2.81
N GLU A 173 -8.70 -2.46 4.02
CA GLU A 173 -8.40 -1.74 5.27
C GLU A 173 -6.92 -1.81 5.69
N ASP A 174 -6.04 -2.25 4.81
CA ASP A 174 -4.63 -2.49 5.13
C ASP A 174 -3.94 -1.27 5.75
N VAL A 175 -4.27 -0.07 5.28
CA VAL A 175 -3.73 1.20 5.81
C VAL A 175 -4.03 1.37 7.30
N ALA A 176 -5.30 1.19 7.70
CA ALA A 176 -5.73 1.29 9.09
C ALA A 176 -5.12 0.17 9.94
N GLN A 177 -5.21 -1.06 9.43
CA GLN A 177 -4.73 -2.26 10.13
C GLN A 177 -3.23 -2.23 10.37
N SER A 178 -2.44 -1.81 9.37
CA SER A 178 -0.99 -1.65 9.50
C SER A 178 -0.64 -0.64 10.60
N GLY A 179 -1.31 0.51 10.62
CA GLY A 179 -1.10 1.54 11.63
C GLY A 179 -1.45 1.04 13.04
N LEU A 180 -2.60 0.40 13.20
CA LEU A 180 -3.06 -0.16 14.47
C LEU A 180 -2.11 -1.24 14.99
N LEU A 181 -1.73 -2.21 14.16
CA LEU A 181 -0.82 -3.29 14.56
C LEU A 181 0.57 -2.76 14.90
N ARG A 182 1.07 -1.80 14.13
CA ARG A 182 2.37 -1.17 14.39
C ARG A 182 2.38 -0.45 15.73
N TYR A 183 1.31 0.30 16.03
CA TYR A 183 1.12 0.90 17.34
C TYR A 183 1.07 -0.18 18.44
N ALA A 184 0.25 -1.22 18.26
CA ALA A 184 -0.03 -2.20 19.31
C ALA A 184 1.20 -3.02 19.74
N ILE A 185 2.17 -3.22 18.85
CA ILE A 185 3.42 -3.94 19.19
C ILE A 185 4.52 -3.02 19.75
N HIS A 186 4.31 -1.70 19.73
CA HIS A 186 5.31 -0.79 20.24
C HIS A 186 5.39 -0.83 21.78
N PRO A 187 6.60 -0.94 22.39
CA PRO A 187 6.75 -1.09 23.84
C PRO A 187 6.16 0.05 24.67
N GLY A 188 6.07 1.24 24.09
CA GLY A 188 5.52 2.44 24.72
C GLY A 188 4.02 2.64 24.52
N ALA A 189 3.34 1.73 23.80
CA ALA A 189 1.90 1.82 23.56
C ALA A 189 1.09 1.64 24.87
N THR A 190 -0.09 2.24 24.94
CA THR A 190 -1.00 2.06 26.06
C THR A 190 -1.49 0.61 26.10
N ALA A 191 -1.14 -0.13 27.16
CA ALA A 191 -1.33 -1.57 27.23
C ALA A 191 -2.78 -2.03 26.99
N SER A 192 -3.78 -1.28 27.47
CA SER A 192 -5.19 -1.60 27.24
C SER A 192 -5.60 -1.43 25.78
N VAL A 193 -5.09 -0.39 25.09
CA VAL A 193 -5.36 -0.13 23.67
C VAL A 193 -4.64 -1.18 22.82
N SER A 194 -3.37 -1.44 23.11
CA SER A 194 -2.59 -2.51 22.47
C SER A 194 -3.30 -3.86 22.54
N GLY A 195 -3.71 -4.26 23.77
CA GLY A 195 -4.42 -5.51 23.98
C GLY A 195 -5.76 -5.59 23.22
N ALA A 196 -6.51 -4.50 23.18
CA ALA A 196 -7.77 -4.44 22.42
C ALA A 196 -7.53 -4.63 20.90
N ILE A 197 -6.55 -3.91 20.33
CA ILE A 197 -6.21 -4.01 18.90
C ILE A 197 -5.80 -5.45 18.53
N LEU A 198 -4.83 -6.03 19.27
CA LEU A 198 -4.32 -7.37 18.97
C LEU A 198 -5.40 -8.44 19.12
N THR A 199 -6.28 -8.29 20.12
CA THR A 199 -7.40 -9.21 20.33
C THR A 199 -8.41 -9.12 19.20
N ALA A 200 -8.87 -7.92 18.85
CA ALA A 200 -9.84 -7.73 17.78
C ALA A 200 -9.31 -8.26 16.44
N TYR A 201 -8.06 -7.96 16.10
CA TYR A 201 -7.45 -8.44 14.85
C TYR A 201 -7.33 -9.96 14.81
N ARG A 202 -6.86 -10.57 15.93
CA ARG A 202 -6.74 -12.03 16.06
C ARG A 202 -8.10 -12.70 15.90
N ASP A 203 -9.10 -12.25 16.62
CA ASP A 203 -10.42 -12.88 16.66
C ASP A 203 -11.07 -12.86 15.27
N GLU A 204 -10.90 -11.77 14.53
CA GLU A 204 -11.43 -11.64 13.19
C GLU A 204 -10.68 -12.55 12.19
N VAL A 205 -9.36 -12.46 12.11
CA VAL A 205 -8.57 -13.27 11.15
C VAL A 205 -8.65 -14.77 11.44
N SER A 206 -8.85 -15.18 12.69
CA SER A 206 -9.09 -16.59 13.05
C SER A 206 -10.53 -17.03 12.82
N GLY A 207 -11.42 -16.11 12.51
CA GLY A 207 -12.85 -16.34 12.33
C GLY A 207 -13.24 -17.00 11.02
N VAL A 208 -14.57 -17.12 10.84
CA VAL A 208 -15.18 -17.83 9.70
C VAL A 208 -14.93 -17.13 8.37
N ASP A 209 -14.83 -15.80 8.38
CA ASP A 209 -14.70 -14.97 7.18
C ASP A 209 -13.27 -14.96 6.60
N HIS A 210 -12.30 -15.51 7.35
CA HIS A 210 -10.91 -15.61 6.91
C HIS A 210 -10.37 -17.04 7.01
N LEU A 211 -9.90 -17.44 8.20
CA LEU A 211 -9.33 -18.78 8.39
C LEU A 211 -10.36 -19.89 8.14
N GLY A 212 -11.63 -19.63 8.41
CA GLY A 212 -12.74 -20.55 8.15
C GLY A 212 -12.82 -20.96 6.68
N HIS A 213 -12.72 -20.04 5.73
CA HIS A 213 -12.71 -20.35 4.29
C HIS A 213 -11.53 -21.24 3.90
N PHE A 214 -10.35 -20.99 4.48
CA PHE A 214 -9.20 -21.85 4.25
C PHE A 214 -9.41 -23.28 4.81
N GLN A 215 -9.98 -23.41 6.01
CA GLN A 215 -10.26 -24.71 6.64
C GLN A 215 -11.35 -25.48 5.91
N ALA A 216 -12.42 -24.81 5.48
CA ALA A 216 -13.51 -25.39 4.72
C ALA A 216 -13.14 -25.77 3.28
N VAL A 217 -11.99 -25.28 2.77
CA VAL A 217 -11.57 -25.48 1.38
C VAL A 217 -12.56 -24.88 0.38
N ASP A 218 -13.09 -23.70 0.69
CA ASP A 218 -14.07 -23.03 -0.16
C ASP A 218 -13.49 -22.63 -1.53
N ASP A 219 -12.17 -22.43 -1.60
CA ASP A 219 -11.43 -22.33 -2.86
C ASP A 219 -10.45 -23.51 -3.01
N PRO A 220 -10.56 -24.32 -4.08
CA PRO A 220 -9.65 -25.44 -4.34
C PRO A 220 -8.18 -24.99 -4.52
N TYR A 221 -7.94 -23.74 -4.88
CA TYR A 221 -6.60 -23.15 -5.00
C TYR A 221 -6.10 -22.54 -3.68
N ARG A 222 -6.89 -22.60 -2.62
CA ARG A 222 -6.52 -22.11 -1.28
C ARG A 222 -6.24 -20.61 -1.19
N ALA A 223 -6.88 -19.84 -2.03
CA ALA A 223 -6.74 -18.38 -2.10
C ALA A 223 -8.11 -17.71 -2.24
N TYR A 224 -9.03 -18.05 -1.34
CA TYR A 224 -10.40 -17.56 -1.37
C TYR A 224 -10.45 -16.02 -1.34
N LEU A 225 -11.32 -15.46 -2.16
CA LEU A 225 -11.83 -14.09 -2.06
C LEU A 225 -13.35 -14.14 -2.30
N SER A 226 -14.06 -13.23 -1.70
CA SER A 226 -15.49 -13.02 -2.01
C SER A 226 -15.67 -12.56 -3.47
N ASP A 227 -16.86 -12.72 -4.01
CA ASP A 227 -17.17 -12.24 -5.38
C ASP A 227 -16.92 -10.74 -5.53
N GLY A 228 -17.22 -9.96 -4.49
CA GLY A 228 -17.01 -8.51 -4.49
C GLY A 228 -15.53 -8.10 -4.51
N ASP A 229 -14.64 -8.96 -4.05
CA ASP A 229 -13.19 -8.71 -4.03
C ASP A 229 -12.50 -9.04 -5.35
N HIS A 230 -13.17 -9.74 -6.27
CA HIS A 230 -12.71 -9.99 -7.63
C HIS A 230 -12.96 -8.77 -8.54
N SER A 231 -12.61 -7.60 -8.06
CA SER A 231 -12.61 -6.36 -8.83
C SER A 231 -11.28 -6.15 -9.55
N TRP A 232 -11.15 -5.04 -10.25
CA TRP A 232 -9.86 -4.63 -10.81
C TRP A 232 -8.80 -4.57 -9.70
N GLY A 233 -7.68 -5.27 -9.87
CA GLY A 233 -6.63 -5.37 -8.86
C GLY A 233 -6.78 -6.55 -7.88
N SER A 234 -7.56 -7.60 -8.20
CA SER A 234 -7.81 -8.75 -7.34
C SER A 234 -6.54 -9.47 -6.85
N ASN A 235 -5.43 -9.44 -7.60
CA ASN A 235 -4.16 -10.00 -7.14
C ASN A 235 -3.55 -9.20 -5.98
N ARG A 236 -3.72 -7.87 -5.96
CA ARG A 236 -3.36 -7.05 -4.77
C ARG A 236 -4.19 -7.49 -3.56
N THR A 237 -5.49 -7.66 -3.74
CA THR A 237 -6.40 -8.10 -2.67
C THR A 237 -5.98 -9.49 -2.15
N LYS A 238 -5.65 -10.43 -3.05
CA LYS A 238 -5.12 -11.75 -2.65
C LYS A 238 -3.79 -11.65 -1.90
N ALA A 239 -2.87 -10.81 -2.35
CA ALA A 239 -1.59 -10.61 -1.66
C ALA A 239 -1.79 -10.09 -0.23
N LEU A 240 -2.65 -9.08 -0.05
CA LEU A 240 -2.94 -8.51 1.27
C LEU A 240 -3.71 -9.47 2.19
N GLN A 241 -4.60 -10.31 1.63
CA GLN A 241 -5.24 -11.36 2.41
C GLN A 241 -4.22 -12.42 2.89
N GLY A 242 -3.28 -12.79 2.03
CA GLY A 242 -2.16 -13.67 2.43
C GLY A 242 -1.28 -13.02 3.51
N GLU A 243 -1.05 -11.72 3.42
CA GLU A 243 -0.32 -10.96 4.44
C GLU A 243 -1.05 -10.93 5.79
N ALA A 244 -2.38 -10.81 5.82
CA ALA A 244 -3.15 -10.86 7.06
C ALA A 244 -2.86 -12.15 7.84
N PHE A 245 -2.78 -13.30 7.18
CA PHE A 245 -2.39 -14.55 7.81
C PHE A 245 -0.91 -14.56 8.27
N MET A 246 -0.01 -13.99 7.50
CA MET A 246 1.39 -13.87 7.92
C MET A 246 1.56 -12.99 9.14
N ARG A 247 0.77 -11.92 9.29
CA ARG A 247 0.76 -11.08 10.49
C ARG A 247 0.36 -11.85 11.73
N MET A 248 -0.60 -12.79 11.64
CA MET A 248 -0.97 -13.69 12.75
C MET A 248 0.22 -14.51 13.25
N ASP A 249 1.01 -15.04 12.33
CA ASP A 249 2.21 -15.83 12.65
C ASP A 249 3.36 -14.95 13.15
N THR A 250 3.70 -13.89 12.43
CA THR A 250 4.87 -13.05 12.74
C THR A 250 4.71 -12.26 14.04
N LEU A 251 3.49 -11.87 14.38
CA LEU A 251 3.18 -11.18 15.64
C LEU A 251 2.86 -12.15 16.79
N GLY A 252 2.79 -13.46 16.50
CA GLY A 252 2.51 -14.49 17.50
C GLY A 252 1.14 -14.34 18.14
N LEU A 253 0.11 -13.89 17.40
CA LEU A 253 -1.22 -13.59 17.95
C LEU A 253 -2.00 -14.84 18.35
N ASP A 254 -1.74 -15.97 17.65
CA ASP A 254 -2.29 -17.30 17.96
C ASP A 254 -1.24 -18.38 17.67
N PRO A 255 -0.27 -18.59 18.59
CA PRO A 255 0.83 -19.53 18.37
C PRO A 255 0.40 -20.97 18.13
N GLY A 256 -0.76 -21.35 18.70
CA GLY A 256 -1.31 -22.71 18.57
C GLY A 256 -1.69 -23.06 17.13
N GLN A 257 -2.03 -22.07 16.32
CA GLN A 257 -2.43 -22.22 14.91
C GLN A 257 -1.41 -21.68 13.91
N ALA A 258 -0.23 -21.26 14.34
CA ALA A 258 0.81 -20.70 13.48
C ALA A 258 1.11 -21.53 12.19
N PRO A 259 1.19 -22.87 12.23
CA PRO A 259 1.36 -23.66 11.01
C PRO A 259 0.21 -23.51 10.01
N LEU A 260 -1.01 -23.30 10.51
CA LEU A 260 -2.21 -23.13 9.69
C LEU A 260 -2.21 -21.75 8.99
N TYR A 261 -1.87 -20.70 9.71
CA TYR A 261 -1.72 -19.36 9.13
C TYR A 261 -0.65 -19.33 8.06
N ARG A 262 0.52 -19.95 8.29
CA ARG A 262 1.56 -20.08 7.26
C ARG A 262 1.09 -20.87 6.04
N ALA A 263 0.28 -21.89 6.24
CA ALA A 263 -0.29 -22.67 5.13
C ALA A 263 -1.31 -21.85 4.34
N ALA A 264 -2.15 -21.07 5.01
CA ALA A 264 -3.10 -20.18 4.38
C ALA A 264 -2.37 -19.09 3.56
N ALA A 265 -1.42 -18.39 4.15
CA ALA A 265 -0.62 -17.36 3.44
C ALA A 265 0.07 -17.91 2.19
N ARG A 266 0.64 -19.14 2.28
CA ARG A 266 1.25 -19.82 1.12
C ARG A 266 0.24 -20.14 0.02
N GLY A 267 -1.01 -20.41 0.34
CA GLY A 267 -2.06 -20.59 -0.66
C GLY A 267 -2.18 -19.39 -1.58
N TYR A 268 -2.27 -18.18 -1.02
CA TYR A 268 -2.33 -16.94 -1.80
C TYR A 268 -1.06 -16.68 -2.60
N LEU A 269 0.11 -16.95 -2.03
CA LEU A 269 1.38 -16.84 -2.75
C LEU A 269 1.43 -17.82 -3.94
N HIS A 270 1.03 -19.06 -3.73
CA HIS A 270 1.00 -20.07 -4.80
C HIS A 270 0.00 -19.70 -5.90
N TYR A 271 -1.13 -19.12 -5.55
CA TYR A 271 -2.09 -18.62 -6.53
C TYR A 271 -1.46 -17.58 -7.47
N ILE A 272 -0.74 -16.60 -6.93
CA ILE A 272 -0.02 -15.58 -7.72
C ILE A 272 1.05 -16.24 -8.60
N HIS A 273 1.71 -17.28 -8.12
CA HIS A 273 2.78 -17.98 -8.82
C HIS A 273 2.30 -19.06 -9.81
N GLY A 274 1.00 -19.17 -10.08
CA GLY A 274 0.47 -20.02 -11.15
C GLY A 274 -0.39 -21.20 -10.67
N VAL A 275 -0.52 -21.44 -9.36
CA VAL A 275 -1.47 -22.44 -8.82
C VAL A 275 -2.87 -21.79 -8.77
N ASN A 276 -3.46 -21.59 -9.94
CA ASN A 276 -4.71 -20.89 -10.14
C ASN A 276 -5.47 -21.49 -11.34
N PRO A 277 -6.75 -21.11 -11.59
CA PRO A 277 -7.59 -21.71 -12.64
C PRO A 277 -7.01 -21.60 -14.06
N VAL A 278 -6.16 -20.62 -14.31
CA VAL A 278 -5.58 -20.39 -15.65
C VAL A 278 -4.16 -20.93 -15.80
N GLY A 279 -3.55 -21.44 -14.72
CA GLY A 279 -2.19 -21.96 -14.72
C GLY A 279 -1.16 -20.92 -15.17
N LEU A 280 -1.31 -19.67 -14.75
CA LEU A 280 -0.50 -18.54 -15.20
C LEU A 280 0.13 -17.84 -13.99
N CYS A 281 1.44 -17.67 -14.01
CA CYS A 281 2.13 -16.81 -13.04
C CYS A 281 1.74 -15.35 -13.30
N PHE A 282 1.13 -14.70 -12.30
CA PHE A 282 0.68 -13.32 -12.38
C PHE A 282 1.78 -12.28 -12.12
N LEU A 283 3.03 -12.72 -12.05
CA LEU A 283 4.20 -11.85 -12.11
C LEU A 283 4.75 -11.84 -13.53
N THR A 284 5.20 -10.68 -14.01
CA THR A 284 5.73 -10.57 -15.36
C THR A 284 7.09 -11.26 -15.51
N HIS A 285 7.37 -11.83 -16.69
CA HIS A 285 8.67 -12.34 -17.12
C HIS A 285 9.35 -13.35 -16.16
N MET A 286 8.56 -14.12 -15.43
CA MET A 286 9.09 -15.15 -14.54
C MET A 286 9.53 -16.43 -15.28
N ASP A 287 9.38 -16.51 -16.60
CA ASP A 287 9.87 -17.64 -17.41
C ASP A 287 11.39 -17.84 -17.20
N ALA A 288 12.17 -16.77 -17.10
CA ALA A 288 13.60 -16.83 -16.81
C ALA A 288 13.92 -17.31 -15.40
N HIS A 289 12.93 -17.36 -14.51
CA HIS A 289 13.04 -17.79 -13.12
C HIS A 289 12.30 -19.10 -12.84
N GLY A 290 11.94 -19.85 -13.90
CA GLY A 290 11.38 -21.20 -13.79
C GLY A 290 9.85 -21.30 -13.85
N ALA A 291 9.13 -20.21 -14.12
CA ALA A 291 7.71 -20.30 -14.38
C ALA A 291 7.46 -20.90 -15.78
N GLU A 292 6.59 -21.89 -15.89
CA GLU A 292 6.23 -22.49 -17.19
C GLU A 292 5.45 -21.52 -18.07
N ARG A 293 4.63 -20.69 -17.44
CA ARG A 293 3.82 -19.66 -18.08
C ARG A 293 3.80 -18.42 -17.20
N SER A 294 4.17 -17.29 -17.74
CA SER A 294 4.22 -16.02 -17.02
C SER A 294 3.50 -14.93 -17.79
N MET A 295 2.98 -13.96 -17.08
CA MET A 295 2.49 -12.72 -17.68
C MET A 295 3.63 -12.01 -18.43
N ARG A 296 3.31 -11.41 -19.56
CA ARG A 296 4.28 -10.74 -20.42
C ARG A 296 3.99 -9.26 -20.61
N GLU A 297 2.79 -8.85 -20.25
CA GLU A 297 2.26 -7.52 -20.48
C GLU A 297 1.56 -7.00 -19.23
N THR A 298 1.53 -5.69 -19.07
CA THR A 298 0.71 -5.01 -18.07
C THR A 298 -0.22 -4.05 -18.81
N TYR A 299 -1.46 -3.93 -18.32
CA TYR A 299 -2.43 -3.03 -18.92
C TYR A 299 -2.13 -1.58 -18.51
N HIS A 300 -1.36 -0.90 -19.37
CA HIS A 300 -1.10 0.54 -19.27
C HIS A 300 -0.71 1.09 -20.65
N LEU A 301 -0.94 2.38 -20.91
CA LEU A 301 -0.72 2.98 -22.22
C LEU A 301 0.71 2.84 -22.74
N TRP A 302 1.72 2.97 -21.90
CA TRP A 302 3.11 2.80 -22.31
C TRP A 302 3.56 1.35 -22.40
N PHE A 303 2.73 0.42 -21.96
CA PHE A 303 2.87 -1.02 -22.16
C PHE A 303 1.79 -1.56 -23.11
N ALA A 304 1.14 -0.70 -23.87
CA ALA A 304 0.06 -1.10 -24.76
C ALA A 304 0.58 -1.83 -26.01
N ASP A 305 -0.22 -2.77 -26.49
CA ASP A 305 0.04 -3.56 -27.69
C ASP A 305 0.48 -2.70 -28.89
N GLY A 306 1.49 -3.18 -29.59
CA GLY A 306 2.03 -2.54 -30.78
C GLY A 306 3.02 -1.43 -30.52
N THR A 307 3.31 -1.08 -29.27
CA THR A 307 4.34 -0.13 -28.90
C THR A 307 5.66 -0.81 -28.59
N ILE A 308 6.75 -0.03 -28.49
CA ILE A 308 8.07 -0.55 -28.07
C ILE A 308 8.10 -0.93 -26.58
N TRP A 309 7.01 -0.68 -25.84
CA TRP A 309 6.90 -0.79 -24.37
C TRP A 309 6.13 -2.03 -23.92
N ASP A 310 5.56 -2.80 -24.86
CA ASP A 310 4.59 -3.87 -24.58
C ASP A 310 5.17 -5.29 -24.53
N ARG A 311 6.45 -5.49 -24.80
CA ARG A 311 6.99 -6.83 -25.09
C ARG A 311 8.12 -7.27 -24.18
N VAL A 312 8.13 -8.58 -23.93
CA VAL A 312 9.33 -9.28 -23.41
C VAL A 312 10.54 -9.01 -24.29
N GLY A 313 11.64 -8.64 -23.68
CA GLY A 313 12.91 -8.49 -24.37
C GLY A 313 13.13 -7.15 -25.07
N VAL A 314 12.19 -6.23 -24.98
CA VAL A 314 12.45 -4.82 -25.34
C VAL A 314 13.05 -4.10 -24.15
N THR A 315 13.89 -3.09 -24.41
CA THR A 315 14.61 -2.34 -23.37
C THR A 315 13.70 -1.67 -22.34
N PHE A 316 12.43 -1.46 -22.69
CA PHE A 316 11.46 -0.70 -21.92
C PHE A 316 10.18 -1.49 -21.60
N GLY A 317 10.16 -2.79 -21.82
CA GLY A 317 9.03 -3.65 -21.47
C GLY A 317 8.88 -3.80 -19.94
N PRO A 318 7.78 -4.43 -19.49
CA PRO A 318 7.56 -4.66 -18.06
C PRO A 318 8.75 -5.38 -17.43
N PRO A 319 9.23 -4.94 -16.25
CA PRO A 319 10.32 -5.62 -15.58
C PRO A 319 9.88 -7.02 -15.10
N PRO A 320 10.80 -7.96 -14.87
CA PRO A 320 10.48 -9.23 -14.25
C PRO A 320 9.89 -9.04 -12.86
N GLY A 321 8.88 -9.84 -12.52
CA GLY A 321 8.29 -9.84 -11.17
C GLY A 321 7.24 -8.76 -10.91
N TYR A 322 6.80 -8.01 -11.92
CA TYR A 322 5.73 -7.02 -11.76
C TYR A 322 4.37 -7.73 -11.60
N LEU A 323 3.67 -7.45 -10.47
CA LEU A 323 2.37 -8.05 -10.20
C LEU A 323 1.27 -7.41 -11.06
N VAL A 324 0.60 -8.22 -11.89
CA VAL A 324 -0.52 -7.72 -12.72
C VAL A 324 -1.82 -7.69 -11.93
N GLY A 325 -2.83 -6.96 -12.43
CA GLY A 325 -4.09 -6.69 -11.73
C GLY A 325 -4.89 -7.94 -11.30
N GLY A 326 -4.86 -9.01 -12.08
CA GLY A 326 -5.52 -10.26 -11.75
C GLY A 326 -6.91 -10.43 -12.38
N VAL A 327 -7.56 -11.51 -12.02
CA VAL A 327 -8.86 -11.90 -12.57
C VAL A 327 -9.96 -10.96 -12.04
N ASN A 328 -10.84 -10.51 -12.92
CA ASN A 328 -12.03 -9.73 -12.56
C ASN A 328 -13.26 -10.18 -13.39
N PRO A 329 -14.50 -9.89 -12.96
CA PRO A 329 -15.72 -10.34 -13.63
C PRO A 329 -15.94 -9.70 -15.01
N ASN A 330 -15.23 -8.62 -15.33
CA ASN A 330 -15.34 -7.94 -16.62
C ASN A 330 -14.34 -8.49 -17.65
N TYR A 331 -13.60 -9.55 -17.29
CA TYR A 331 -12.69 -10.19 -18.23
C TYR A 331 -13.45 -10.77 -19.41
N ALA A 332 -13.14 -10.31 -20.61
CA ALA A 332 -13.73 -10.83 -21.84
C ALA A 332 -12.81 -11.92 -22.40
N PRO A 333 -13.31 -13.17 -22.60
CA PRO A 333 -12.50 -14.29 -23.10
C PRO A 333 -12.09 -14.14 -24.57
N ASP A 334 -12.50 -13.08 -25.24
CA ASP A 334 -12.14 -12.75 -26.64
C ASP A 334 -10.77 -12.06 -26.80
N GLY A 335 -10.03 -11.88 -25.68
CA GLY A 335 -8.74 -11.22 -25.68
C GLY A 335 -8.80 -9.69 -25.58
N SER A 336 -9.99 -9.11 -25.40
CA SER A 336 -10.09 -7.70 -25.01
C SER A 336 -9.71 -7.57 -23.53
N TYR A 337 -8.69 -6.80 -23.24
CA TYR A 337 -8.26 -6.47 -21.87
C TYR A 337 -9.07 -5.26 -21.40
N ASN A 338 -9.83 -5.43 -20.34
CA ASN A 338 -10.51 -4.34 -19.63
C ASN A 338 -9.91 -4.15 -18.24
#